data_448207c6eba77df172dbfcec32172d2d
#
_entry.id   448207c6eba77df172dbfcec32172d2d
#
_cell.length_a   1.000
_cell.length_b   1.000
_cell.length_c   1.000
_cell.angle_alpha   90.00
_cell.angle_beta   90.00
_cell.angle_gamma   90.00
#
_symmetry.space_group_name_H-M   'P 1'
#
loop_
_entity.id
_entity.type
_entity.pdbx_description
1 polymer ?
#
loop_
_entity_poly.entity_id
_entity_poly.type
_entity_poly.pdbx_seq_one_letter_code
_entity_poly.pdbx_strand_id
1 'polypeptide(L)'
;MRKITLAILAACLFVGSTAFAQVDDNDPGTTLVVAETKEIFVPNGFDDNDEVVVVLDGYLPDSCHKIAHHEAKYDPETGKFQVFQFARRYNVPCLPALVPYYTEVHLGMLPQGTYGIVSKGSNGEVEIGEANNAGPDDFLYAPVEHARVERDERTNKYFAIIQGRFTNTCMEWEEVKVINSGKSKELLPIIQMADRDDCQDQEIPFSWMVDLPNDDAAGRYLLHVRSLNGKSV
;
A
#
# COMPACT_ATOMS: atom_id res chain seq x y z
N MET A 1 12.13 59.15 37.50
CA MET A 1 12.47 57.74 37.82
C MET A 1 11.27 56.88 37.41
N ARG A 2 11.29 56.30 36.22
CA ARG A 2 10.21 55.42 35.70
C ARG A 2 10.69 53.96 35.89
N LYS A 3 9.95 53.21 36.70
CA LYS A 3 10.19 51.80 36.89
C LYS A 3 9.56 51.02 35.73
N ILE A 4 10.38 50.31 34.95
CA ILE A 4 9.96 49.40 33.90
C ILE A 4 9.79 48.01 34.54
N THR A 5 8.56 47.52 34.57
CA THR A 5 8.23 46.18 35.05
C THR A 5 8.31 45.23 33.86
N LEU A 6 9.28 44.31 33.91
CA LEU A 6 9.47 43.26 32.88
C LEU A 6 8.49 42.12 33.15
N ALA A 7 7.51 41.92 32.31
CA ALA A 7 6.64 40.77 32.36
C ALA A 7 7.28 39.60 31.57
N ILE A 8 7.63 38.55 32.27
CA ILE A 8 8.15 37.29 31.68
C ILE A 8 6.95 36.46 31.27
N LEU A 9 6.75 36.31 29.94
CA LEU A 9 5.74 35.42 29.36
C LEU A 9 6.36 34.01 29.31
N ALA A 10 5.90 33.11 30.19
CA ALA A 10 6.27 31.69 30.15
C ALA A 10 5.45 30.99 29.03
N ALA A 11 6.08 30.70 27.91
CA ALA A 11 5.50 29.87 26.85
C ALA A 11 5.58 28.38 27.26
N CYS A 12 4.45 27.81 27.65
CA CYS A 12 4.32 26.36 27.83
C CYS A 12 4.35 25.67 26.47
N LEU A 13 5.49 25.09 26.10
CA LEU A 13 5.60 24.12 24.99
C LEU A 13 4.90 22.82 25.40
N PHE A 14 3.69 22.61 24.91
CA PHE A 14 3.07 21.28 24.92
C PHE A 14 3.79 20.40 23.89
N VAL A 15 4.74 19.59 24.35
CA VAL A 15 5.26 18.49 23.60
C VAL A 15 4.19 17.40 23.64
N GLY A 16 3.40 17.31 22.59
CA GLY A 16 2.45 16.22 22.39
C GLY A 16 3.26 14.93 22.17
N SER A 17 3.40 14.12 23.22
CA SER A 17 3.88 12.76 23.09
C SER A 17 2.82 11.95 22.35
N THR A 18 3.06 11.60 21.09
CA THR A 18 2.33 10.56 20.40
C THR A 18 2.68 9.24 21.10
N ALA A 19 1.81 8.77 21.97
CA ALA A 19 1.92 7.43 22.53
C ALA A 19 1.63 6.43 21.39
N PHE A 20 2.69 5.89 20.79
CA PHE A 20 2.57 4.65 20.05
C PHE A 20 2.12 3.59 21.05
N ALA A 21 0.96 3.01 20.84
CA ALA A 21 0.52 1.86 21.59
C ALA A 21 1.55 0.74 21.35
N GLN A 22 2.45 0.51 22.31
CA GLN A 22 3.26 -0.68 22.30
C GLN A 22 2.30 -1.86 22.38
N VAL A 23 2.28 -2.68 21.33
CA VAL A 23 1.60 -3.96 21.35
C VAL A 23 2.31 -4.79 22.41
N ASP A 24 1.64 -5.06 23.52
CA ASP A 24 2.20 -5.87 24.61
C ASP A 24 2.40 -7.29 24.09
N ASP A 25 3.66 -7.66 23.83
CA ASP A 25 4.05 -8.98 23.31
C ASP A 25 3.84 -10.10 24.34
N ASN A 26 3.48 -9.77 25.59
CA ASN A 26 3.29 -10.69 26.69
C ASN A 26 1.83 -10.84 27.13
N ASP A 27 0.89 -11.05 26.20
CA ASP A 27 -0.47 -11.44 26.59
C ASP A 27 -0.44 -12.87 27.20
N PRO A 28 -0.67 -13.02 28.52
CA PRO A 28 -0.58 -14.32 29.17
C PRO A 28 -1.69 -15.24 28.61
N GLY A 29 -1.30 -16.32 27.95
CA GLY A 29 -2.18 -17.26 27.28
C GLY A 29 -2.12 -17.25 25.78
N THR A 30 -1.20 -16.46 25.21
CA THR A 30 -0.90 -16.48 23.76
C THR A 30 0.54 -16.82 23.49
N THR A 31 0.82 -17.30 22.29
CA THR A 31 2.18 -17.55 21.78
C THR A 31 2.33 -16.83 20.45
N LEU A 32 3.39 -16.05 20.30
CA LEU A 32 3.73 -15.41 19.03
C LEU A 32 4.38 -16.45 18.11
N VAL A 33 3.88 -16.55 16.89
CA VAL A 33 4.38 -17.48 15.87
C VAL A 33 4.52 -16.75 14.54
N VAL A 34 5.45 -17.22 13.70
CA VAL A 34 5.58 -16.71 12.33
C VAL A 34 4.56 -17.42 11.45
N ALA A 35 3.63 -16.65 10.87
CA ALA A 35 2.66 -17.14 9.92
C ALA A 35 3.35 -17.56 8.61
N GLU A 36 2.77 -18.54 7.91
CA GLU A 36 3.25 -18.97 6.62
C GLU A 36 2.66 -18.10 5.51
N THR A 37 3.54 -17.54 4.68
CA THR A 37 3.19 -16.77 3.50
C THR A 37 3.10 -17.72 2.31
N LYS A 38 1.96 -17.75 1.65
CA LYS A 38 1.74 -18.56 0.45
C LYS A 38 2.29 -17.86 -0.79
N GLU A 39 2.11 -16.55 -0.85
CA GLU A 39 2.48 -15.73 -2.00
C GLU A 39 2.88 -14.32 -1.56
N ILE A 40 3.84 -13.75 -2.29
CA ILE A 40 4.22 -12.35 -2.17
C ILE A 40 3.82 -11.69 -3.47
N PHE A 41 2.89 -10.74 -3.41
CA PHE A 41 2.57 -9.89 -4.54
C PHE A 41 3.51 -8.69 -4.53
N VAL A 42 4.15 -8.48 -5.66
CA VAL A 42 5.05 -7.35 -5.88
C VAL A 42 4.50 -6.55 -7.05
N PRO A 43 3.96 -5.34 -6.81
CA PRO A 43 3.61 -4.43 -7.89
C PRO A 43 4.87 -4.05 -8.67
N ASN A 44 4.73 -3.77 -9.95
CA ASN A 44 5.82 -3.29 -10.79
C ASN A 44 5.74 -1.78 -11.01
N GLY A 45 6.82 -1.21 -11.59
CA GLY A 45 6.86 0.19 -11.96
C GLY A 45 7.22 1.11 -10.80
N PHE A 46 7.91 0.59 -9.78
CA PHE A 46 8.55 1.43 -8.78
C PHE A 46 9.85 2.02 -9.33
N ASP A 47 10.12 3.26 -8.98
CA ASP A 47 11.40 3.91 -9.18
C ASP A 47 12.01 4.37 -7.83
N ASP A 48 13.19 4.97 -7.87
CA ASP A 48 13.97 5.26 -6.67
C ASP A 48 13.43 6.44 -5.83
N ASN A 49 12.34 7.06 -6.25
CA ASN A 49 11.60 8.06 -5.48
C ASN A 49 10.20 7.60 -5.03
N ASP A 50 9.85 6.34 -5.29
CA ASP A 50 8.61 5.72 -4.85
C ASP A 50 8.72 5.06 -3.47
N GLU A 51 7.62 5.04 -2.73
CA GLU A 51 7.50 4.15 -1.57
C GLU A 51 7.14 2.73 -2.03
N VAL A 52 8.09 1.82 -1.88
CA VAL A 52 7.93 0.42 -2.29
C VAL A 52 7.04 -0.33 -1.32
N VAL A 53 5.97 -0.92 -1.83
CA VAL A 53 5.02 -1.72 -1.06
C VAL A 53 4.89 -3.11 -1.67
N VAL A 54 4.89 -4.13 -0.83
CA VAL A 54 4.60 -5.51 -1.22
C VAL A 54 3.47 -6.08 -0.37
N VAL A 55 2.75 -7.06 -0.89
CA VAL A 55 1.63 -7.67 -0.15
C VAL A 55 1.92 -9.14 0.11
N LEU A 56 1.92 -9.51 1.38
CA LEU A 56 1.98 -10.90 1.81
C LEU A 56 0.57 -11.49 1.82
N ASP A 57 0.38 -12.60 1.14
CA ASP A 57 -0.86 -13.39 1.15
C ASP A 57 -0.61 -14.77 1.75
N GLY A 58 -1.47 -15.21 2.64
CA GLY A 58 -1.34 -16.49 3.30
C GLY A 58 -2.58 -16.95 4.04
N TYR A 59 -2.40 -18.01 4.81
CA TYR A 59 -3.45 -18.58 5.64
C TYR A 59 -2.93 -18.87 7.04
N LEU A 60 -3.72 -18.53 8.04
CA LEU A 60 -3.54 -19.03 9.39
C LEU A 60 -4.14 -20.46 9.48
N PRO A 61 -3.52 -21.37 10.23
CA PRO A 61 -3.88 -22.80 10.19
C PRO A 61 -5.22 -23.12 10.87
N ASP A 62 -5.70 -22.28 11.75
CA ASP A 62 -6.94 -22.46 12.49
C ASP A 62 -7.51 -21.15 13.04
N SER A 63 -8.68 -21.23 13.65
CA SER A 63 -9.39 -20.07 14.22
C SER A 63 -8.78 -19.48 15.50
N CYS A 64 -7.77 -20.13 16.09
CA CYS A 64 -7.08 -19.66 17.28
C CYS A 64 -5.89 -18.75 16.95
N HIS A 65 -5.58 -18.55 15.68
CA HIS A 65 -4.57 -17.62 15.25
C HIS A 65 -5.18 -16.28 14.84
N LYS A 66 -4.55 -15.20 15.22
CA LYS A 66 -4.87 -13.82 14.76
C LYS A 66 -3.59 -13.12 14.33
N ILE A 67 -3.69 -12.36 13.25
CA ILE A 67 -2.58 -11.52 12.78
C ILE A 67 -2.18 -10.55 13.91
N ALA A 68 -0.86 -10.43 14.12
CA ALA A 68 -0.27 -9.51 15.09
C ALA A 68 0.42 -8.35 14.35
N HIS A 69 1.70 -8.44 14.12
CA HIS A 69 2.49 -7.45 13.41
C HIS A 69 3.32 -8.11 12.30
N HIS A 70 3.97 -7.33 11.49
CA HIS A 70 4.99 -7.80 10.55
C HIS A 70 6.33 -7.10 10.84
N GLU A 71 7.40 -7.72 10.40
CA GLU A 71 8.74 -7.16 10.43
C GLU A 71 9.36 -7.28 9.04
N ALA A 72 10.04 -6.21 8.60
CA ALA A 72 10.83 -6.21 7.39
C ALA A 72 12.25 -5.77 7.73
N LYS A 73 13.24 -6.55 7.33
CA LYS A 73 14.65 -6.28 7.56
C LYS A 73 15.46 -6.49 6.30
N TYR A 74 16.16 -5.46 5.85
CA TYR A 74 17.09 -5.55 4.74
C TYR A 74 18.42 -6.16 5.20
N ASP A 75 18.91 -7.11 4.40
CA ASP A 75 20.23 -7.71 4.55
C ASP A 75 21.11 -7.25 3.38
N PRO A 76 22.07 -6.32 3.63
CA PRO A 76 22.94 -5.78 2.60
C PRO A 76 23.94 -6.79 2.02
N GLU A 77 24.24 -7.88 2.74
CA GLU A 77 25.16 -8.91 2.25
C GLU A 77 24.53 -9.76 1.16
N THR A 78 23.23 -10.01 1.27
CA THR A 78 22.48 -10.83 0.30
C THR A 78 21.63 -10.02 -0.67
N GLY A 79 21.46 -8.71 -0.45
CA GLY A 79 20.56 -7.85 -1.23
C GLY A 79 19.08 -8.20 -1.07
N LYS A 80 18.69 -8.77 0.07
CA LYS A 80 17.34 -9.29 0.29
C LYS A 80 16.66 -8.65 1.51
N PHE A 81 15.36 -8.46 1.37
CA PHE A 81 14.48 -8.22 2.50
C PHE A 81 13.99 -9.53 3.09
N GLN A 82 14.15 -9.68 4.40
CA GLN A 82 13.49 -10.73 5.18
C GLN A 82 12.22 -10.13 5.76
N VAL A 83 11.06 -10.66 5.34
CA VAL A 83 9.76 -10.14 5.72
C VAL A 83 8.95 -11.23 6.41
N PHE A 84 8.59 -11.01 7.66
CA PHE A 84 7.86 -11.98 8.46
C PHE A 84 6.53 -11.41 8.94
N GLN A 85 5.47 -12.16 8.69
CA GLN A 85 4.18 -11.92 9.32
C GLN A 85 4.10 -12.71 10.61
N PHE A 86 3.86 -12.04 11.72
CA PHE A 86 3.61 -12.68 13.00
C PHE A 86 2.10 -12.83 13.27
N ALA A 87 1.76 -13.90 13.95
CA ALA A 87 0.40 -14.16 14.43
C ALA A 87 0.44 -14.59 15.89
N ARG A 88 -0.60 -14.24 16.65
CA ARG A 88 -0.82 -14.72 18.02
C ARG A 88 -1.67 -15.97 17.95
N ARG A 89 -1.17 -17.04 18.56
CA ARG A 89 -1.90 -18.27 18.78
C ARG A 89 -2.47 -18.25 20.20
N TYR A 90 -3.78 -18.34 20.31
CA TYR A 90 -4.50 -18.41 21.59
C TYR A 90 -4.60 -19.86 22.05
N ASN A 91 -4.40 -20.10 23.35
CA ASN A 91 -4.50 -21.43 23.95
C ASN A 91 -5.96 -21.75 24.36
N VAL A 92 -6.81 -21.87 23.36
CA VAL A 92 -8.25 -22.16 23.49
C VAL A 92 -8.64 -23.27 22.49
N PRO A 93 -9.83 -23.90 22.62
CA PRO A 93 -10.32 -24.82 21.58
C PRO A 93 -10.48 -24.12 20.22
N CYS A 94 -9.98 -24.72 19.17
CA CYS A 94 -9.93 -24.15 17.83
C CYS A 94 -10.77 -24.93 16.83
N LEU A 95 -11.32 -24.21 15.85
CA LEU A 95 -11.87 -24.83 14.65
C LEU A 95 -10.73 -25.02 13.63
N PRO A 96 -10.59 -26.21 13.04
CA PRO A 96 -9.59 -26.48 12.02
C PRO A 96 -10.01 -25.89 10.66
N ALA A 97 -10.03 -24.57 10.58
CA ALA A 97 -10.42 -23.82 9.40
C ALA A 97 -9.31 -22.86 9.01
N LEU A 98 -8.83 -22.94 7.77
CA LEU A 98 -7.86 -21.99 7.23
C LEU A 98 -8.46 -20.57 7.21
N VAL A 99 -7.78 -19.63 7.86
CA VAL A 99 -8.19 -18.23 7.90
C VAL A 99 -7.26 -17.42 6.98
N PRO A 100 -7.77 -16.88 5.88
CA PRO A 100 -6.95 -16.09 4.97
C PRO A 100 -6.49 -14.80 5.64
N TYR A 101 -5.28 -14.36 5.30
CA TYR A 101 -4.77 -13.05 5.64
C TYR A 101 -4.07 -12.42 4.44
N TYR A 102 -4.01 -11.11 4.43
CA TYR A 102 -3.11 -10.31 3.61
C TYR A 102 -2.53 -9.19 4.47
N THR A 103 -1.30 -8.79 4.14
CA THR A 103 -0.60 -7.73 4.87
C THR A 103 0.21 -6.92 3.89
N GLU A 104 -0.02 -5.62 3.87
CA GLU A 104 0.83 -4.67 3.17
C GLU A 104 2.09 -4.42 3.99
N VAL A 105 3.24 -4.47 3.33
CA VAL A 105 4.55 -4.25 3.92
C VAL A 105 5.25 -3.15 3.16
N HIS A 106 5.50 -2.05 3.84
CA HIS A 106 6.23 -0.91 3.32
C HIS A 106 7.73 -1.15 3.48
N LEU A 107 8.45 -1.14 2.37
CA LEU A 107 9.91 -1.31 2.35
C LEU A 107 10.66 0.03 2.32
N GLY A 108 9.92 1.14 2.17
CA GLY A 108 10.48 2.48 2.04
C GLY A 108 10.93 2.81 0.62
N MET A 109 11.59 3.95 0.46
CA MET A 109 12.25 4.33 -0.80
C MET A 109 13.54 3.55 -0.94
N LEU A 110 13.74 2.90 -2.09
CA LEU A 110 14.91 2.07 -2.35
C LEU A 110 15.70 2.64 -3.54
N PRO A 111 17.04 2.65 -3.49
CA PRO A 111 17.85 2.99 -4.65
C PRO A 111 17.54 2.08 -5.86
N GLN A 112 17.82 2.57 -7.06
CA GLN A 112 17.75 1.77 -8.28
C GLN A 112 18.46 0.42 -8.10
N GLY A 113 17.79 -0.68 -8.47
CA GLY A 113 18.33 -2.03 -8.36
C GLY A 113 17.27 -3.10 -8.27
N THR A 114 17.73 -4.32 -8.05
CA THR A 114 16.87 -5.49 -7.86
C THR A 114 17.02 -6.03 -6.45
N TYR A 115 15.92 -6.20 -5.75
CA TYR A 115 15.88 -6.65 -4.35
C TYR A 115 15.07 -7.92 -4.22
N GLY A 116 15.69 -8.95 -3.63
CA GLY A 116 14.97 -10.16 -3.25
C GLY A 116 14.10 -9.93 -2.03
N ILE A 117 12.94 -10.57 -1.98
CA ILE A 117 12.03 -10.55 -0.83
C ILE A 117 11.81 -11.99 -0.40
N VAL A 118 12.09 -12.28 0.86
CA VAL A 118 11.99 -13.64 1.41
C VAL A 118 11.08 -13.62 2.62
N SER A 119 10.09 -14.50 2.61
CA SER A 119 9.21 -14.76 3.75
C SER A 119 9.16 -16.25 4.05
N LYS A 120 8.54 -16.63 5.17
CA LYS A 120 8.33 -18.03 5.49
C LYS A 120 7.34 -18.66 4.49
N GLY A 121 7.85 -19.51 3.60
CA GLY A 121 7.07 -20.26 2.61
C GLY A 121 7.01 -19.63 1.22
N SER A 122 7.47 -18.38 1.03
CA SER A 122 7.45 -17.72 -0.27
C SER A 122 8.64 -16.77 -0.47
N ASN A 123 8.93 -16.47 -1.72
CA ASN A 123 9.91 -15.47 -2.13
C ASN A 123 9.39 -14.68 -3.33
N GLY A 124 9.88 -13.46 -3.47
CA GLY A 124 9.60 -12.56 -4.57
C GLY A 124 10.82 -11.72 -4.90
N GLU A 125 10.68 -10.87 -5.89
CA GLU A 125 11.71 -9.93 -6.33
C GLU A 125 11.04 -8.64 -6.77
N VAL A 126 11.61 -7.50 -6.41
CA VAL A 126 11.20 -6.18 -6.86
C VAL A 126 12.32 -5.52 -7.62
N GLU A 127 12.00 -4.94 -8.75
CA GLU A 127 12.90 -4.12 -9.57
C GLU A 127 12.55 -2.64 -9.37
N ILE A 128 13.55 -1.84 -9.02
CA ILE A 128 13.43 -0.40 -8.82
C ILE A 128 14.15 0.29 -9.97
N GLY A 129 13.38 1.08 -10.73
CA GLY A 129 13.91 1.87 -11.84
C GLY A 129 14.61 3.15 -11.37
N GLU A 130 15.10 3.91 -12.34
CA GLU A 130 15.56 5.28 -12.12
C GLU A 130 14.38 6.23 -12.36
N ALA A 131 14.14 7.15 -11.42
CA ALA A 131 13.07 8.13 -11.55
C ALA A 131 13.29 9.08 -12.73
N ASN A 132 12.25 9.32 -13.51
CA ASN A 132 12.30 10.21 -14.66
C ASN A 132 12.23 11.69 -14.28
N ASN A 133 11.77 12.00 -13.08
CA ASN A 133 11.66 13.37 -12.56
C ASN A 133 11.91 13.40 -11.03
N ALA A 134 12.03 14.58 -10.46
CA ALA A 134 12.29 14.76 -9.04
C ALA A 134 11.00 14.71 -8.16
N GLY A 135 9.83 14.53 -8.76
CA GLY A 135 8.56 14.42 -8.04
C GLY A 135 8.28 12.97 -7.62
N PRO A 136 7.35 12.75 -6.70
CA PRO A 136 6.99 11.42 -6.23
C PRO A 136 6.21 10.58 -7.24
N ASP A 137 5.87 11.13 -8.40
CA ASP A 137 5.07 10.47 -9.42
C ASP A 137 5.62 10.81 -10.82
N ASP A 138 5.78 9.83 -11.69
CA ASP A 138 6.19 10.01 -13.09
C ASP A 138 5.14 10.74 -13.93
N PHE A 139 3.87 10.66 -13.50
CA PHE A 139 2.72 11.29 -14.12
C PHE A 139 1.88 12.00 -13.07
N LEU A 140 1.05 12.93 -13.50
CA LEU A 140 0.00 13.46 -12.63
C LEU A 140 -1.12 12.41 -12.54
N TYR A 141 -1.24 11.75 -11.39
CA TYR A 141 -2.29 10.76 -11.15
C TYR A 141 -3.56 11.36 -10.59
N ALA A 142 -4.70 10.77 -10.94
CA ALA A 142 -5.97 11.11 -10.32
C ALA A 142 -5.94 10.78 -8.80
N PRO A 143 -6.55 11.60 -7.94
CA PRO A 143 -6.64 11.31 -6.50
C PRO A 143 -7.68 10.22 -6.23
N VAL A 144 -7.27 8.95 -6.41
CA VAL A 144 -8.09 7.76 -6.17
C VAL A 144 -8.16 7.48 -4.68
N GLU A 145 -9.36 7.27 -4.17
CA GLU A 145 -9.64 6.95 -2.76
C GLU A 145 -10.03 5.48 -2.57
N HIS A 146 -10.66 4.89 -3.59
CA HIS A 146 -11.15 3.51 -3.53
C HIS A 146 -11.04 2.83 -4.88
N ALA A 147 -10.72 1.55 -4.85
CA ALA A 147 -10.74 0.68 -6.02
C ALA A 147 -11.44 -0.65 -5.66
N ARG A 148 -12.17 -1.23 -6.62
CA ARG A 148 -12.74 -2.57 -6.50
C ARG A 148 -12.80 -3.25 -7.85
N VAL A 149 -12.77 -4.57 -7.82
CA VAL A 149 -12.91 -5.40 -9.02
C VAL A 149 -14.32 -5.95 -9.08
N GLU A 150 -14.94 -5.83 -10.24
CA GLU A 150 -16.24 -6.45 -10.54
C GLU A 150 -16.12 -7.37 -11.76
N ARG A 151 -17.01 -8.35 -11.84
CA ARG A 151 -17.11 -9.27 -12.96
C ARG A 151 -18.45 -9.08 -13.67
N ASP A 152 -18.40 -8.89 -14.98
CA ASP A 152 -19.61 -8.97 -15.81
C ASP A 152 -19.97 -10.45 -16.00
N GLU A 153 -21.04 -10.89 -15.39
CA GLU A 153 -21.51 -12.29 -15.45
C GLU A 153 -21.88 -12.74 -16.86
N ARG A 154 -22.27 -11.81 -17.73
CA ARG A 154 -22.67 -12.10 -19.10
C ARG A 154 -21.47 -12.35 -20.02
N THR A 155 -20.44 -11.54 -19.89
CA THR A 155 -19.24 -11.59 -20.74
C THR A 155 -18.09 -12.35 -20.09
N ASN A 156 -18.19 -12.63 -18.79
CA ASN A 156 -17.14 -13.20 -17.95
C ASN A 156 -15.86 -12.35 -17.91
N LYS A 157 -15.97 -11.05 -18.17
CA LYS A 157 -14.85 -10.10 -18.10
C LYS A 157 -14.78 -9.44 -16.74
N TYR A 158 -13.56 -9.13 -16.32
CA TYR A 158 -13.31 -8.36 -15.13
C TYR A 158 -13.03 -6.91 -15.49
N PHE A 159 -13.48 -6.01 -14.62
CA PHE A 159 -13.17 -4.59 -14.69
C PHE A 159 -12.93 -4.03 -13.30
N ALA A 160 -12.06 -3.03 -13.23
CA ALA A 160 -11.86 -2.25 -12.02
C ALA A 160 -12.77 -1.03 -12.05
N ILE A 161 -13.34 -0.69 -10.91
CA ILE A 161 -14.01 0.59 -10.68
C ILE A 161 -13.12 1.37 -9.74
N ILE A 162 -12.57 2.48 -10.22
CA ILE A 162 -11.78 3.43 -9.43
C ILE A 162 -12.64 4.64 -9.11
N GLN A 163 -12.57 5.11 -7.88
CA GLN A 163 -13.37 6.21 -7.36
C GLN A 163 -12.50 7.17 -6.54
N GLY A 164 -12.82 8.44 -6.62
CA GLY A 164 -12.12 9.48 -5.90
C GLY A 164 -12.72 10.84 -6.15
N ARG A 165 -11.96 11.90 -5.84
CA ARG A 165 -12.37 13.29 -6.07
C ARG A 165 -11.22 14.09 -6.66
N PHE A 166 -11.44 14.72 -7.80
CA PHE A 166 -10.55 15.79 -8.24
C PHE A 166 -10.60 16.92 -7.23
N THR A 167 -9.48 17.55 -6.96
CA THR A 167 -9.36 18.65 -6.02
C THR A 167 -9.50 20.02 -6.70
N ASN A 168 -9.53 20.02 -8.05
CA ASN A 168 -9.57 21.24 -8.85
C ASN A 168 -10.41 21.01 -10.10
N THR A 169 -11.15 22.05 -10.54
CA THR A 169 -12.03 21.99 -11.73
C THR A 169 -11.28 21.85 -13.06
N CYS A 170 -9.95 21.99 -13.06
CA CYS A 170 -9.11 21.86 -14.25
C CYS A 170 -8.44 20.48 -14.35
N MET A 171 -8.67 19.58 -13.40
CA MET A 171 -8.22 18.21 -13.53
C MET A 171 -9.10 17.47 -14.53
N GLU A 172 -8.52 16.93 -15.57
CA GLU A 172 -9.18 16.20 -16.64
C GLU A 172 -8.51 14.85 -16.88
N TRP A 173 -9.30 13.82 -17.20
CA TRP A 173 -8.78 12.51 -17.56
C TRP A 173 -7.96 12.60 -18.85
N GLU A 174 -6.76 11.99 -18.82
CA GLU A 174 -5.98 11.75 -20.02
C GLU A 174 -6.12 10.27 -20.43
N GLU A 175 -5.65 9.36 -19.60
CA GLU A 175 -5.78 7.92 -19.83
C GLU A 175 -5.70 7.12 -18.52
N VAL A 176 -6.10 5.85 -18.56
CA VAL A 176 -5.76 4.87 -17.52
C VAL A 176 -4.93 3.77 -18.16
N LYS A 177 -3.63 3.75 -17.86
CA LYS A 177 -2.76 2.66 -18.30
C LYS A 177 -2.94 1.45 -17.40
N VAL A 178 -3.00 0.26 -18.01
CA VAL A 178 -3.06 -1.02 -17.29
C VAL A 178 -1.76 -1.77 -17.55
N ILE A 179 -0.99 -2.01 -16.49
CA ILE A 179 0.21 -2.84 -16.54
C ILE A 179 -0.15 -4.20 -15.97
N ASN A 180 0.15 -5.26 -16.71
CA ASN A 180 -0.14 -6.63 -16.30
C ASN A 180 1.17 -7.36 -15.97
N SER A 181 1.37 -7.65 -14.71
CA SER A 181 2.58 -8.28 -14.17
C SER A 181 2.23 -9.64 -13.55
N GLY A 182 1.65 -10.50 -14.37
CA GLY A 182 1.20 -11.82 -13.93
C GLY A 182 0.05 -11.72 -12.93
N LYS A 183 0.34 -11.91 -11.64
CA LYS A 183 -0.69 -11.84 -10.59
C LYS A 183 -0.87 -10.45 -9.99
N SER A 184 -0.12 -9.45 -10.40
CA SER A 184 -0.34 -8.04 -10.10
C SER A 184 -0.85 -7.31 -11.34
N LYS A 185 -1.80 -6.42 -11.14
CA LYS A 185 -2.32 -5.51 -12.16
C LYS A 185 -2.21 -4.10 -11.61
N GLU A 186 -1.40 -3.28 -12.25
CA GLU A 186 -1.21 -1.89 -11.86
C GLU A 186 -2.09 -1.00 -12.76
N LEU A 187 -2.82 -0.10 -12.15
CA LEU A 187 -3.55 0.95 -12.82
C LEU A 187 -2.89 2.29 -12.58
N LEU A 188 -2.55 2.96 -13.67
CA LEU A 188 -1.99 4.32 -13.67
C LEU A 188 -3.08 5.27 -14.18
N PRO A 189 -3.88 5.89 -13.31
CA PRO A 189 -4.96 6.79 -13.69
C PRO A 189 -4.41 8.19 -13.97
N ILE A 190 -3.91 8.41 -15.18
CA ILE A 190 -3.22 9.62 -15.60
C ILE A 190 -4.24 10.71 -15.91
N ILE A 191 -3.99 11.90 -15.40
CA ILE A 191 -4.77 13.12 -15.65
C ILE A 191 -3.87 14.23 -16.13
N GLN A 192 -4.48 15.28 -16.65
CA GLN A 192 -3.82 16.53 -17.02
C GLN A 192 -4.53 17.72 -16.38
N MET A 193 -3.83 18.82 -16.28
CA MET A 193 -4.43 20.11 -15.93
C MET A 193 -4.83 20.82 -17.23
N ALA A 194 -6.11 21.16 -17.36
CA ALA A 194 -6.58 21.95 -18.50
C ALA A 194 -5.91 23.33 -18.51
N ASP A 195 -5.49 23.77 -19.69
CA ASP A 195 -4.88 25.10 -19.89
C ASP A 195 -5.99 26.18 -19.96
N ARG A 196 -6.44 26.58 -18.76
CA ARG A 196 -7.45 27.65 -18.59
C ARG A 196 -7.26 28.39 -17.28
N ASP A 197 -7.68 29.67 -17.25
CA ASP A 197 -7.43 30.58 -16.11
C ASP A 197 -8.54 30.57 -15.05
N ASP A 198 -9.65 29.84 -15.27
CA ASP A 198 -10.83 29.85 -14.40
C ASP A 198 -10.88 28.64 -13.44
N CYS A 199 -9.73 28.00 -13.19
CA CYS A 199 -9.62 26.88 -12.29
C CYS A 199 -10.03 27.23 -10.86
N GLN A 200 -10.84 26.39 -10.24
CA GLN A 200 -11.30 26.57 -8.87
C GLN A 200 -10.93 25.35 -8.02
N ASP A 201 -10.52 25.59 -6.81
CA ASP A 201 -10.35 24.56 -5.80
C ASP A 201 -11.72 24.04 -5.39
N GLN A 202 -12.13 22.96 -6.00
CA GLN A 202 -13.43 22.31 -5.77
C GLN A 202 -13.29 20.80 -5.90
N GLU A 203 -13.84 20.08 -4.93
CA GLU A 203 -13.93 18.64 -5.00
C GLU A 203 -14.99 18.20 -6.02
N ILE A 204 -14.56 17.41 -7.02
CA ILE A 204 -15.43 16.87 -8.05
C ILE A 204 -15.33 15.34 -7.98
N PRO A 205 -16.36 14.64 -7.49
CA PRO A 205 -16.34 13.19 -7.41
C PRO A 205 -16.29 12.55 -8.80
N PHE A 206 -15.52 11.47 -8.92
CA PHE A 206 -15.48 10.67 -10.13
C PHE A 206 -15.66 9.19 -9.83
N SER A 207 -16.11 8.44 -10.82
CA SER A 207 -16.12 6.99 -10.86
C SER A 207 -15.77 6.55 -12.28
N TRP A 208 -14.71 5.78 -12.44
CA TRP A 208 -14.21 5.35 -13.74
C TRP A 208 -14.12 3.83 -13.80
N MET A 209 -14.53 3.25 -14.92
CA MET A 209 -14.47 1.82 -15.18
C MET A 209 -13.31 1.52 -16.12
N VAL A 210 -12.48 0.55 -15.74
CA VAL A 210 -11.30 0.14 -16.49
C VAL A 210 -11.38 -1.36 -16.76
N ASP A 211 -11.36 -1.75 -18.02
CA ASP A 211 -11.30 -3.15 -18.41
C ASP A 211 -9.98 -3.78 -17.95
N LEU A 212 -10.06 -4.90 -17.25
CA LEU A 212 -8.88 -5.64 -16.83
C LEU A 212 -8.59 -6.76 -17.83
N PRO A 213 -7.31 -7.03 -18.14
CA PRO A 213 -6.94 -8.19 -18.92
C PRO A 213 -7.47 -9.47 -18.26
N ASN A 214 -8.13 -10.31 -19.05
CA ASN A 214 -8.52 -11.64 -18.59
C ASN A 214 -7.30 -12.54 -18.61
N ASP A 215 -6.85 -12.96 -17.43
CA ASP A 215 -5.87 -14.02 -17.31
C ASP A 215 -6.61 -15.30 -16.96
N ASP A 216 -6.32 -16.37 -17.68
CA ASP A 216 -6.91 -17.70 -17.44
C ASP A 216 -6.38 -18.37 -16.17
N ALA A 217 -5.47 -17.75 -15.46
CA ALA A 217 -4.91 -18.29 -14.23
C ALA A 217 -5.91 -18.21 -13.08
N ALA A 218 -6.29 -19.35 -12.55
CA ALA A 218 -7.04 -19.41 -11.30
C ALA A 218 -6.19 -18.90 -10.12
N GLY A 219 -6.76 -18.06 -9.27
CA GLY A 219 -6.04 -17.61 -8.09
C GLY A 219 -6.48 -16.24 -7.60
N ARG A 220 -5.69 -15.70 -6.67
CA ARG A 220 -5.80 -14.33 -6.20
C ARG A 220 -4.91 -13.43 -7.05
N TYR A 221 -5.37 -12.23 -7.22
CA TYR A 221 -4.66 -11.16 -7.91
C TYR A 221 -4.60 -9.93 -7.02
N LEU A 222 -3.49 -9.22 -7.09
CA LEU A 222 -3.38 -7.88 -6.55
C LEU A 222 -3.83 -6.88 -7.62
N LEU A 223 -4.73 -5.99 -7.26
CA LEU A 223 -4.98 -4.75 -7.98
C LEU A 223 -4.26 -3.63 -7.23
N HIS A 224 -3.31 -2.98 -7.87
CA HIS A 224 -2.57 -1.86 -7.33
C HIS A 224 -2.90 -0.62 -8.17
N VAL A 225 -3.46 0.40 -7.54
CA VAL A 225 -3.88 1.62 -8.24
C VAL A 225 -3.06 2.79 -7.73
N ARG A 226 -2.27 3.41 -8.59
CA ARG A 226 -1.55 4.65 -8.25
C ARG A 226 -2.52 5.77 -7.98
N SER A 227 -2.18 6.64 -7.08
CA SER A 227 -2.95 7.82 -6.71
C SER A 227 -2.03 9.01 -6.50
N LEU A 228 -2.57 10.20 -6.51
CA LEU A 228 -1.86 11.46 -6.38
C LEU A 228 -0.91 11.49 -5.16
N ASN A 229 0.26 12.12 -5.31
CA ASN A 229 1.30 12.30 -4.30
C ASN A 229 1.93 10.98 -3.78
N GLY A 230 2.26 10.06 -4.67
CA GLY A 230 2.93 8.81 -4.33
C GLY A 230 2.07 7.83 -3.53
N LYS A 231 0.76 8.08 -3.44
CA LYS A 231 -0.18 7.18 -2.77
C LYS A 231 -0.60 6.04 -3.68
N SER A 232 -1.13 4.97 -3.08
CA SER A 232 -1.75 3.86 -3.79
C SER A 232 -2.98 3.33 -3.04
N VAL A 233 -3.83 2.59 -3.75
CA VAL A 233 -5.05 1.97 -3.25
C VAL A 233 -5.13 0.53 -3.75
#